data_33e0fec5e1d1e3de5950383f07b038ba
#
_entry.id   33e0fec5e1d1e3de5950383f07b038ba
#
_cell.length_a   1.000
_cell.length_b   1.000
_cell.length_c   1.000
_cell.angle_alpha   90.00
_cell.angle_beta   90.00
_cell.angle_gamma   90.00
#
_symmetry.space_group_name_H-M   'P 1'
#
loop_
_entity.id
_entity.type
_entity.pdbx_description
1 polymer ?
#
loop_
_entity_poly.entity_id
_entity_poly.type
_entity_poly.pdbx_seq_one_letter_code
_entity_poly.pdbx_strand_id
1 'polypeptide(L)'
;MVQKQRVLFLVLTLVLAVAAVAQQAAVTPVSAALKPPKGAKVAIVVFEDLQCPDCRRAAPLLAEAARVYKIPLVRYDFPLPMHNWSFDAHVFARYFDTKSKKLGDEFREFIFQNQPQITRENLRSFADRFAAEHKTPLPFLVDPRGELAAKVKADYTLGQRTGVSHTPTIYVVSDTTRGKPFVEVVDRSELFTLIDEMIRAAK
;
A
#
# COMPACT_ATOMS: atom_id res chain seq x y z
N MET A 1 44.84 22.51 33.92
CA MET A 1 43.67 21.60 34.03
C MET A 1 42.43 22.08 33.27
N VAL A 2 42.20 23.38 33.14
CA VAL A 2 40.99 23.96 32.47
C VAL A 2 40.93 23.69 30.97
N GLN A 3 42.06 23.62 30.27
CA GLN A 3 42.10 23.47 28.81
C GLN A 3 41.76 22.05 28.32
N LYS A 4 42.06 21.01 29.10
CA LYS A 4 41.67 19.61 28.78
C LYS A 4 40.17 19.37 28.94
N GLN A 5 39.49 20.06 29.85
CA GLN A 5 38.04 19.96 30.05
C GLN A 5 37.24 20.60 28.91
N ARG A 6 37.73 21.70 28.33
CA ARG A 6 37.04 22.36 27.19
C ARG A 6 37.10 21.54 25.92
N VAL A 7 38.20 20.83 25.66
CA VAL A 7 38.33 19.96 24.48
C VAL A 7 37.41 18.72 24.60
N LEU A 8 37.27 18.15 25.81
CA LEU A 8 36.42 17.02 26.07
C LEU A 8 34.93 17.36 25.89
N PHE A 9 34.49 18.55 26.30
CA PHE A 9 33.11 19.03 26.09
C PHE A 9 32.78 19.28 24.61
N LEU A 10 33.74 19.82 23.84
CA LEU A 10 33.57 20.09 22.40
C LEU A 10 33.47 18.76 21.58
N VAL A 11 34.23 17.74 21.96
CA VAL A 11 34.18 16.44 21.29
C VAL A 11 32.89 15.70 21.63
N LEU A 12 32.38 15.78 22.87
CA LEU A 12 31.16 15.13 23.30
C LEU A 12 29.92 15.78 22.65
N THR A 13 29.89 17.09 22.45
CA THR A 13 28.80 17.79 21.77
C THR A 13 28.79 17.52 20.26
N LEU A 14 29.94 17.30 19.63
CA LEU A 14 30.04 16.97 18.21
C LEU A 14 29.55 15.55 17.91
N VAL A 15 29.82 14.59 18.82
CA VAL A 15 29.35 13.19 18.66
C VAL A 15 27.83 13.06 18.84
N LEU A 16 27.21 13.86 19.71
CA LEU A 16 25.75 13.87 19.89
C LEU A 16 24.99 14.52 18.73
N ALA A 17 25.62 15.45 17.99
CA ALA A 17 24.99 16.10 16.84
C ALA A 17 24.91 15.18 15.59
N VAL A 18 25.80 14.20 15.46
CA VAL A 18 25.84 13.28 14.31
C VAL A 18 24.80 12.16 14.44
N ALA A 19 24.35 11.81 15.64
CA ALA A 19 23.36 10.76 15.86
C ALA A 19 21.91 11.18 15.54
N ALA A 20 21.62 12.47 15.36
CA ALA A 20 20.26 12.97 15.14
C ALA A 20 19.83 13.04 13.65
N VAL A 21 20.71 12.70 12.70
CA VAL A 21 20.43 12.84 11.25
C VAL A 21 19.94 11.53 10.60
N ALA A 22 19.87 10.43 11.32
CA ALA A 22 19.72 9.09 10.73
C ALA A 22 18.30 8.53 10.75
N GLN A 23 17.25 9.30 10.95
CA GLN A 23 15.87 8.74 11.00
C GLN A 23 14.80 9.61 10.36
N GLN A 24 15.10 10.23 9.24
CA GLN A 24 14.04 10.63 8.32
C GLN A 24 13.72 9.44 7.44
N ALA A 25 12.72 8.64 7.84
CA ALA A 25 12.07 7.71 6.93
C ALA A 25 11.73 8.49 5.66
N ALA A 26 12.22 8.02 4.52
CA ALA A 26 11.99 8.68 3.24
C ALA A 26 10.47 8.77 3.01
N VAL A 27 9.91 9.95 3.27
CA VAL A 27 8.49 10.21 3.07
C VAL A 27 8.26 10.23 1.57
N THR A 28 7.58 9.21 1.05
CA THR A 28 7.21 9.16 -0.36
C THR A 28 6.42 10.42 -0.74
N PRO A 29 6.88 11.22 -1.71
CA PRO A 29 6.14 12.38 -2.15
C PRO A 29 4.76 11.96 -2.69
N VAL A 30 3.72 12.73 -2.44
CA VAL A 30 2.36 12.52 -2.99
C VAL A 30 2.41 12.32 -4.51
N SER A 31 3.22 13.12 -5.20
CA SER A 31 3.44 13.00 -6.65
C SER A 31 4.04 11.65 -7.10
N ALA A 32 4.70 10.92 -6.21
CA ALA A 32 5.25 9.60 -6.52
C ALA A 32 4.21 8.48 -6.33
N ALA A 33 3.23 8.66 -5.44
CA ALA A 33 2.11 7.71 -5.25
C ALA A 33 1.17 7.69 -6.45
N LEU A 34 0.97 8.86 -7.08
CA LEU A 34 0.09 9.03 -8.23
C LEU A 34 0.86 9.00 -9.56
N LYS A 35 1.80 8.07 -9.68
CA LYS A 35 2.56 7.79 -10.91
C LYS A 35 2.59 6.28 -11.20
N PRO A 36 2.65 5.90 -12.48
CA PRO A 36 2.88 4.52 -12.82
C PRO A 36 4.23 4.01 -12.29
N PRO A 37 4.34 2.72 -11.98
CA PRO A 37 5.63 2.10 -11.69
C PRO A 37 6.61 2.24 -12.86
N LYS A 38 7.91 2.19 -12.56
CA LYS A 38 8.97 2.30 -13.58
C LYS A 38 8.73 1.30 -14.73
N GLY A 39 8.71 1.82 -15.94
CA GLY A 39 8.50 1.03 -17.17
C GLY A 39 7.05 0.91 -17.61
N ALA A 40 6.07 1.36 -16.82
CA ALA A 40 4.68 1.45 -17.23
C ALA A 40 4.32 2.89 -17.59
N LYS A 41 3.56 3.09 -18.67
CA LYS A 41 3.06 4.41 -19.07
C LYS A 41 1.77 4.78 -18.36
N VAL A 42 0.94 3.80 -18.06
CA VAL A 42 -0.34 3.96 -17.36
C VAL A 42 -0.44 2.88 -16.29
N ALA A 43 -1.09 3.17 -15.18
CA ALA A 43 -1.40 2.20 -14.14
C ALA A 43 -2.73 2.55 -13.45
N ILE A 44 -3.33 1.57 -12.79
CA ILE A 44 -4.40 1.79 -11.82
C ILE A 44 -3.74 1.86 -10.44
N VAL A 45 -4.10 2.88 -9.66
CA VAL A 45 -3.71 3.03 -8.25
C VAL A 45 -4.97 2.96 -7.42
N VAL A 46 -4.97 2.13 -6.37
CA VAL A 46 -6.09 2.03 -5.44
C VAL A 46 -5.61 2.15 -4.00
N PHE A 47 -6.29 2.97 -3.22
CA PHE A 47 -6.23 2.95 -1.77
C PHE A 47 -7.40 2.11 -1.27
N GLU A 48 -7.11 0.98 -0.64
CA GLU A 48 -8.10 -0.02 -0.31
C GLU A 48 -8.04 -0.47 1.15
N ASP A 49 -9.18 -0.93 1.63
CA ASP A 49 -9.37 -1.50 2.95
C ASP A 49 -9.93 -2.92 2.82
N LEU A 50 -9.21 -3.91 3.34
CA LEU A 50 -9.57 -5.32 3.19
C LEU A 50 -10.87 -5.71 3.93
N GLN A 51 -11.35 -4.88 4.85
CA GLN A 51 -12.65 -5.06 5.51
C GLN A 51 -13.77 -4.24 4.87
N CYS A 52 -13.46 -3.31 3.96
CA CYS A 52 -14.46 -2.46 3.32
C CYS A 52 -15.30 -3.25 2.30
N PRO A 53 -16.64 -3.33 2.44
CA PRO A 53 -17.48 -4.04 1.49
C PRO A 53 -17.45 -3.44 0.08
N ASP A 54 -17.20 -2.13 -0.04
CA ASP A 54 -17.12 -1.47 -1.33
C ASP A 54 -15.82 -1.78 -2.05
N CYS A 55 -14.71 -1.92 -1.31
CA CYS A 55 -13.44 -2.44 -1.85
C CYS A 55 -13.62 -3.86 -2.41
N ARG A 56 -14.32 -4.73 -1.66
CA ARG A 56 -14.66 -6.08 -2.14
C ARG A 56 -15.44 -6.04 -3.47
N ARG A 57 -16.39 -5.13 -3.62
CA ARG A 57 -17.15 -4.97 -4.87
C ARG A 57 -16.31 -4.43 -6.03
N ALA A 58 -15.33 -3.57 -5.72
CA ALA A 58 -14.46 -2.96 -6.72
C ALA A 58 -13.34 -3.90 -7.20
N ALA A 59 -12.84 -4.78 -6.33
CA ALA A 59 -11.66 -5.60 -6.59
C ALA A 59 -11.73 -6.41 -7.90
N PRO A 60 -12.82 -7.13 -8.25
CA PRO A 60 -12.89 -7.87 -9.51
C PRO A 60 -12.79 -6.98 -10.75
N LEU A 61 -13.41 -5.79 -10.71
CA LEU A 61 -13.37 -4.83 -11.82
C LEU A 61 -11.95 -4.29 -12.03
N LEU A 62 -11.25 -3.96 -10.94
CA LEU A 62 -9.87 -3.46 -11.01
C LEU A 62 -8.91 -4.53 -11.53
N ALA A 63 -9.05 -5.76 -11.06
CA ALA A 63 -8.25 -6.90 -11.52
C ALA A 63 -8.49 -7.17 -13.01
N GLU A 64 -9.74 -7.15 -13.46
CA GLU A 64 -10.10 -7.34 -14.86
C GLU A 64 -9.56 -6.22 -15.76
N ALA A 65 -9.71 -4.96 -15.35
CA ALA A 65 -9.16 -3.83 -16.08
C ALA A 65 -7.63 -3.93 -16.23
N ALA A 66 -6.93 -4.22 -15.13
CA ALA A 66 -5.48 -4.40 -15.14
C ALA A 66 -5.06 -5.55 -16.08
N ARG A 67 -5.80 -6.65 -16.10
CA ARG A 67 -5.56 -7.81 -16.96
C ARG A 67 -5.80 -7.49 -18.44
N VAL A 68 -6.93 -6.87 -18.78
CA VAL A 68 -7.30 -6.54 -20.17
C VAL A 68 -6.32 -5.57 -20.79
N TYR A 69 -5.97 -4.50 -20.08
CA TYR A 69 -5.05 -3.48 -20.57
C TYR A 69 -3.57 -3.84 -20.38
N LYS A 70 -3.27 -4.92 -19.66
CA LYS A 70 -1.90 -5.34 -19.28
C LYS A 70 -1.13 -4.20 -18.60
N ILE A 71 -1.82 -3.45 -17.73
CA ILE A 71 -1.26 -2.35 -16.94
C ILE A 71 -1.14 -2.76 -15.47
N PRO A 72 -0.18 -2.18 -14.72
CA PRO A 72 -0.06 -2.45 -13.29
C PRO A 72 -1.31 -2.02 -12.50
N LEU A 73 -1.69 -2.85 -11.51
CA LEU A 73 -2.56 -2.48 -10.40
C LEU A 73 -1.69 -2.28 -9.16
N VAL A 74 -1.58 -1.02 -8.73
CA VAL A 74 -0.82 -0.62 -7.55
C VAL A 74 -1.79 -0.46 -6.39
N ARG A 75 -1.56 -1.21 -5.31
CA ARG A 75 -2.41 -1.25 -4.13
C ARG A 75 -1.72 -0.57 -2.96
N TYR A 76 -2.38 0.40 -2.34
CA TYR A 76 -1.98 1.03 -1.09
C TYR A 76 -2.92 0.63 0.02
N ASP A 77 -2.37 0.23 1.17
CA ASP A 77 -3.13 -0.19 2.34
C ASP A 77 -3.74 1.04 3.03
N PHE A 78 -5.07 1.08 3.13
CA PHE A 78 -5.78 2.19 3.77
C PHE A 78 -6.86 1.68 4.74
N PRO A 79 -6.47 0.97 5.83
CA PRO A 79 -7.40 0.45 6.81
C PRO A 79 -8.14 1.58 7.54
N LEU A 80 -9.46 1.63 7.40
CA LEU A 80 -10.28 2.64 8.06
C LEU A 80 -10.40 2.37 9.58
N PRO A 81 -10.38 3.40 10.44
CA PRO A 81 -10.40 3.21 11.90
C PRO A 81 -11.59 2.43 12.45
N MET A 82 -12.75 2.45 11.75
CA MET A 82 -13.94 1.70 12.14
C MET A 82 -13.87 0.20 11.81
N HIS A 83 -12.91 -0.23 11.01
CA HIS A 83 -12.74 -1.59 10.55
C HIS A 83 -11.74 -2.34 11.46
N ASN A 84 -12.26 -3.12 12.39
CA ASN A 84 -11.52 -3.64 13.55
C ASN A 84 -10.53 -4.77 13.26
N TRP A 85 -10.54 -5.37 12.04
CA TRP A 85 -9.58 -6.39 11.62
C TRP A 85 -8.82 -6.03 10.33
N SER A 86 -9.17 -4.92 9.69
CA SER A 86 -8.57 -4.52 8.43
C SER A 86 -7.06 -4.32 8.52
N PHE A 87 -6.59 -3.63 9.57
CA PHE A 87 -5.16 -3.40 9.76
C PHE A 87 -4.36 -4.70 9.83
N ASP A 88 -4.84 -5.67 10.61
CA ASP A 88 -4.18 -6.98 10.76
C ASP A 88 -4.22 -7.78 9.44
N ALA A 89 -5.31 -7.69 8.67
CA ALA A 89 -5.40 -8.31 7.35
C ALA A 89 -4.36 -7.73 6.38
N HIS A 90 -4.14 -6.42 6.40
CA HIS A 90 -3.09 -5.78 5.61
C HIS A 90 -1.68 -6.22 6.04
N VAL A 91 -1.44 -6.39 7.35
CA VAL A 91 -0.16 -6.94 7.85
C VAL A 91 0.07 -8.36 7.31
N PHE A 92 -0.96 -9.22 7.29
CA PHE A 92 -0.86 -10.54 6.65
C PHE A 92 -0.59 -10.43 5.14
N ALA A 93 -1.28 -9.53 4.43
CA ALA A 93 -1.03 -9.30 3.01
C ALA A 93 0.42 -8.87 2.76
N ARG A 94 0.96 -7.97 3.58
CA ARG A 94 2.39 -7.57 3.52
C ARG A 94 3.34 -8.72 3.79
N TYR A 95 2.98 -9.65 4.67
CA TYR A 95 3.77 -10.87 4.87
C TYR A 95 3.86 -11.68 3.57
N PHE A 96 2.74 -11.92 2.91
CA PHE A 96 2.72 -12.66 1.64
C PHE A 96 3.43 -11.88 0.51
N ASP A 97 3.35 -10.55 0.49
CA ASP A 97 4.15 -9.70 -0.40
C ASP A 97 5.67 -9.96 -0.25
N THR A 98 6.17 -10.32 0.94
CA THR A 98 7.59 -10.67 1.15
C THR A 98 8.00 -11.96 0.44
N LYS A 99 7.05 -12.82 0.09
CA LYS A 99 7.30 -14.05 -0.66
C LYS A 99 7.23 -13.80 -2.16
N SER A 100 6.18 -13.15 -2.61
CA SER A 100 6.06 -12.56 -3.95
C SER A 100 4.90 -11.57 -3.99
N LYS A 101 5.00 -10.56 -4.87
CA LYS A 101 3.89 -9.63 -5.13
C LYS A 101 2.60 -10.38 -5.52
N LYS A 102 2.75 -11.40 -6.36
CA LYS A 102 1.63 -12.25 -6.80
C LYS A 102 0.92 -12.89 -5.61
N LEU A 103 1.67 -13.48 -4.69
CA LEU A 103 1.08 -14.16 -3.53
C LEU A 103 0.37 -13.17 -2.59
N GLY A 104 0.92 -11.97 -2.41
CA GLY A 104 0.27 -10.92 -1.64
C GLY A 104 -1.02 -10.42 -2.30
N ASP A 105 -1.05 -10.30 -3.64
CA ASP A 105 -2.26 -9.94 -4.38
C ASP A 105 -3.31 -11.06 -4.28
N GLU A 106 -2.92 -12.32 -4.44
CA GLU A 106 -3.81 -13.49 -4.27
C GLU A 106 -4.40 -13.56 -2.85
N PHE A 107 -3.62 -13.23 -1.82
CA PHE A 107 -4.13 -13.15 -0.46
C PHE A 107 -5.19 -12.04 -0.29
N ARG A 108 -4.98 -10.86 -0.88
CA ARG A 108 -5.98 -9.78 -0.85
C ARG A 108 -7.29 -10.21 -1.52
N GLU A 109 -7.22 -10.85 -2.67
CA GLU A 109 -8.40 -11.39 -3.36
C GLU A 109 -9.09 -12.48 -2.52
N PHE A 110 -8.33 -13.37 -1.88
CA PHE A 110 -8.86 -14.39 -0.98
C PHE A 110 -9.60 -13.77 0.22
N ILE A 111 -9.04 -12.71 0.82
CA ILE A 111 -9.70 -11.97 1.90
C ILE A 111 -11.00 -11.33 1.40
N PHE A 112 -11.00 -10.67 0.24
CA PHE A 112 -12.22 -10.10 -0.32
C PHE A 112 -13.30 -11.15 -0.61
N GLN A 113 -12.93 -12.31 -1.15
CA GLN A 113 -13.88 -13.41 -1.42
C GLN A 113 -14.53 -13.95 -0.15
N ASN A 114 -13.77 -14.02 0.94
CA ASN A 114 -14.22 -14.55 2.22
C ASN A 114 -14.70 -13.47 3.22
N GLN A 115 -14.63 -12.19 2.86
CA GLN A 115 -14.86 -11.04 3.74
C GLN A 115 -16.13 -11.15 4.61
N PRO A 116 -17.31 -11.61 4.10
CA PRO A 116 -18.51 -11.72 4.92
C PRO A 116 -18.43 -12.73 6.07
N GLN A 117 -17.45 -13.64 6.04
CA GLN A 117 -17.25 -14.69 7.04
C GLN A 117 -16.12 -14.35 8.02
N ILE A 118 -15.35 -13.28 7.74
CA ILE A 118 -14.18 -12.90 8.52
C ILE A 118 -14.61 -12.00 9.69
N THR A 119 -14.13 -12.37 10.88
CA THR A 119 -14.19 -11.57 12.09
C THR A 119 -12.77 -11.35 12.63
N ARG A 120 -12.63 -10.47 13.62
CA ARG A 120 -11.34 -10.24 14.27
C ARG A 120 -10.77 -11.55 14.88
N GLU A 121 -11.65 -12.38 15.44
CA GLU A 121 -11.28 -13.60 16.16
C GLU A 121 -10.83 -14.71 15.21
N ASN A 122 -11.39 -14.76 13.97
CA ASN A 122 -11.11 -15.84 13.02
C ASN A 122 -10.19 -15.43 11.85
N LEU A 123 -9.81 -14.15 11.72
CA LEU A 123 -8.93 -13.66 10.63
C LEU A 123 -7.65 -14.50 10.52
N ARG A 124 -7.03 -14.83 11.66
CA ARG A 124 -5.82 -15.66 11.67
C ARG A 124 -6.06 -17.04 11.03
N SER A 125 -7.18 -17.68 11.29
CA SER A 125 -7.51 -18.97 10.70
C SER A 125 -7.66 -18.90 9.17
N PHE A 126 -8.19 -17.78 8.64
CA PHE A 126 -8.21 -17.55 7.19
C PHE A 126 -6.82 -17.39 6.61
N ALA A 127 -5.93 -16.65 7.29
CA ALA A 127 -4.55 -16.50 6.85
C ALA A 127 -3.78 -17.84 6.90
N ASP A 128 -3.98 -18.66 7.93
CA ASP A 128 -3.39 -20.00 8.04
C ASP A 128 -3.90 -20.94 6.93
N ARG A 129 -5.20 -20.89 6.60
CA ARG A 129 -5.79 -21.67 5.50
C ARG A 129 -5.16 -21.28 4.16
N PHE A 130 -5.09 -19.99 3.83
CA PHE A 130 -4.43 -19.51 2.63
C PHE A 130 -2.97 -19.94 2.57
N ALA A 131 -2.25 -19.82 3.68
CA ALA A 131 -0.85 -20.23 3.78
C ALA A 131 -0.66 -21.73 3.49
N ALA A 132 -1.56 -22.58 4.00
CA ALA A 132 -1.53 -24.02 3.78
C ALA A 132 -1.83 -24.36 2.30
N GLU A 133 -2.86 -23.75 1.69
CA GLU A 133 -3.23 -23.93 0.28
C GLU A 133 -2.08 -23.57 -0.68
N HIS A 134 -1.32 -22.51 -0.32
CA HIS A 134 -0.17 -22.04 -1.11
C HIS A 134 1.18 -22.62 -0.65
N LYS A 135 1.19 -23.60 0.27
CA LYS A 135 2.41 -24.23 0.82
C LYS A 135 3.43 -23.19 1.32
N THR A 136 2.95 -22.10 1.88
CA THR A 136 3.76 -20.99 2.38
C THR A 136 3.61 -20.93 3.90
N PRO A 137 4.62 -21.30 4.68
CA PRO A 137 4.50 -21.31 6.14
C PRO A 137 4.16 -19.92 6.70
N LEU A 138 3.15 -19.84 7.57
CA LEU A 138 2.81 -18.62 8.29
C LEU A 138 3.32 -18.76 9.74
N PRO A 139 4.30 -17.93 10.18
CA PRO A 139 4.85 -18.03 11.52
C PRO A 139 3.80 -17.61 12.57
N PHE A 140 3.95 -18.09 13.80
CA PHE A 140 3.07 -17.71 14.91
C PHE A 140 3.04 -16.20 15.09
N LEU A 141 4.19 -15.55 15.12
CA LEU A 141 4.34 -14.09 15.14
C LEU A 141 4.80 -13.60 13.75
N VAL A 142 3.87 -13.00 13.00
CA VAL A 142 4.08 -12.63 11.60
C VAL A 142 4.98 -11.42 11.42
N ASP A 143 4.91 -10.47 12.35
CA ASP A 143 5.64 -9.19 12.28
C ASP A 143 6.33 -8.88 13.63
N PRO A 144 7.36 -9.66 14.03
CA PRO A 144 7.99 -9.51 15.34
C PRO A 144 8.71 -8.17 15.54
N ARG A 145 9.08 -7.48 14.45
CA ARG A 145 9.77 -6.19 14.50
C ARG A 145 8.88 -5.01 14.11
N GLY A 146 7.61 -5.24 13.77
CA GLY A 146 6.68 -4.20 13.36
C GLY A 146 6.97 -3.59 11.99
N GLU A 147 7.81 -4.24 11.16
CA GLU A 147 8.21 -3.71 9.85
C GLU A 147 7.08 -3.75 8.82
N LEU A 148 6.23 -4.79 8.89
CA LEU A 148 5.08 -4.91 8.00
C LEU A 148 3.99 -3.91 8.41
N ALA A 149 3.72 -3.81 9.70
CA ALA A 149 2.82 -2.80 10.26
C ALA A 149 3.27 -1.37 9.92
N ALA A 150 4.58 -1.10 9.92
CA ALA A 150 5.12 0.19 9.53
C ALA A 150 4.83 0.51 8.04
N LYS A 151 4.86 -0.49 7.13
CA LYS A 151 4.50 -0.31 5.72
C LYS A 151 3.02 0.03 5.56
N VAL A 152 2.13 -0.66 6.28
CA VAL A 152 0.68 -0.35 6.28
C VAL A 152 0.44 1.08 6.76
N LYS A 153 1.10 1.50 7.85
CA LYS A 153 1.00 2.88 8.37
C LYS A 153 1.55 3.92 7.40
N ALA A 154 2.63 3.59 6.68
CA ALA A 154 3.21 4.48 5.68
C ALA A 154 2.24 4.71 4.51
N ASP A 155 1.60 3.65 4.01
CA ASP A 155 0.58 3.76 2.96
C ASP A 155 -0.64 4.55 3.42
N TYR A 156 -1.12 4.29 4.64
CA TYR A 156 -2.23 5.04 5.24
C TYR A 156 -1.90 6.55 5.33
N THR A 157 -0.71 6.88 5.85
CA THR A 157 -0.23 8.26 5.92
C THR A 157 -0.11 8.90 4.55
N LEU A 158 0.37 8.14 3.56
CA LEU A 158 0.44 8.60 2.18
C LEU A 158 -0.95 8.93 1.63
N GLY A 159 -1.92 8.04 1.83
CA GLY A 159 -3.32 8.26 1.44
C GLY A 159 -3.90 9.52 2.07
N GLN A 160 -3.72 9.71 3.38
CA GLN A 160 -4.16 10.94 4.06
C GLN A 160 -3.55 12.20 3.44
N ARG A 161 -2.25 12.19 3.15
CA ARG A 161 -1.56 13.31 2.49
C ARG A 161 -2.00 13.53 1.04
N THR A 162 -2.52 12.49 0.38
CA THR A 162 -3.07 12.55 -0.97
C THR A 162 -4.54 13.03 -0.96
N GLY A 163 -5.14 13.21 0.22
CA GLY A 163 -6.54 13.63 0.38
C GLY A 163 -7.53 12.48 0.36
N VAL A 164 -7.07 11.23 0.46
CA VAL A 164 -7.95 10.06 0.55
C VAL A 164 -8.75 10.11 1.85
N SER A 165 -10.08 10.07 1.74
CA SER A 165 -11.02 10.13 2.87
C SER A 165 -11.96 8.93 2.95
N HIS A 166 -11.97 8.07 1.94
CA HIS A 166 -12.84 6.89 1.84
C HIS A 166 -12.15 5.77 1.08
N THR A 167 -12.70 4.57 1.13
CA THR A 167 -12.22 3.41 0.38
C THR A 167 -13.36 2.71 -0.37
N PRO A 168 -13.10 2.22 -1.60
CA PRO A 168 -11.86 2.41 -2.36
C PRO A 168 -11.76 3.84 -2.92
N THR A 169 -10.56 4.43 -2.90
CA THR A 169 -10.23 5.59 -3.73
C THR A 169 -9.34 5.10 -4.87
N ILE A 170 -9.77 5.33 -6.11
CA ILE A 170 -9.17 4.74 -7.30
C ILE A 170 -8.71 5.85 -8.23
N TYR A 171 -7.48 5.73 -8.74
CA TYR A 171 -6.92 6.63 -9.74
C TYR A 171 -6.46 5.84 -10.97
N VAL A 172 -6.67 6.39 -12.16
CA VAL A 172 -5.90 6.04 -13.34
C VAL A 172 -4.77 7.06 -13.46
N VAL A 173 -3.53 6.58 -13.47
CA VAL A 173 -2.33 7.42 -13.46
C VAL A 173 -1.51 7.22 -14.73
N SER A 174 -0.80 8.27 -15.17
CA SER A 174 0.03 8.24 -16.38
C SER A 174 1.38 8.91 -16.13
N ASP A 175 2.41 8.48 -16.87
CA ASP A 175 3.73 9.12 -16.92
C ASP A 175 3.79 10.30 -17.89
N THR A 176 2.65 10.65 -18.51
CA THR A 176 2.59 11.73 -19.49
C THR A 176 2.96 13.09 -18.89
N THR A 177 3.68 13.89 -19.67
CA THR A 177 3.90 15.32 -19.40
C THR A 177 2.82 16.21 -20.03
N ARG A 178 1.88 15.61 -20.77
CA ARG A 178 0.77 16.29 -21.46
C ARG A 178 -0.55 15.96 -20.76
N GLY A 179 -1.34 16.97 -20.46
CA GLY A 179 -2.65 16.79 -19.81
C GLY A 179 -2.56 16.48 -18.32
N LYS A 180 -3.53 15.74 -17.79
CA LYS A 180 -3.60 15.37 -16.38
C LYS A 180 -2.78 14.11 -16.11
N PRO A 181 -1.83 14.11 -15.16
CA PRO A 181 -1.03 12.93 -14.86
C PRO A 181 -1.82 11.85 -14.12
N PHE A 182 -2.97 12.18 -13.56
CA PHE A 182 -3.88 11.24 -12.90
C PHE A 182 -5.33 11.75 -12.97
N VAL A 183 -6.27 10.81 -12.93
CA VAL A 183 -7.72 11.06 -12.83
C VAL A 183 -8.29 10.13 -11.76
N GLU A 184 -9.08 10.68 -10.85
CA GLU A 184 -9.85 9.88 -9.89
C GLU A 184 -11.05 9.24 -10.59
N VAL A 185 -11.27 7.96 -10.34
CA VAL A 185 -12.41 7.19 -10.85
C VAL A 185 -13.57 7.32 -9.86
N VAL A 186 -14.39 8.34 -10.04
CA VAL A 186 -15.58 8.58 -9.19
C VAL A 186 -16.69 7.59 -9.54
N ASP A 187 -16.98 7.43 -10.82
CA ASP A 187 -17.89 6.41 -11.34
C ASP A 187 -17.08 5.22 -11.90
N ARG A 188 -17.20 4.08 -11.26
CA ARG A 188 -16.48 2.86 -11.65
C ARG A 188 -16.90 2.32 -13.02
N SER A 189 -18.09 2.66 -13.52
CA SER A 189 -18.51 2.29 -14.88
C SER A 189 -17.65 2.94 -15.96
N GLU A 190 -17.00 4.07 -15.65
CA GLU A 190 -16.12 4.80 -16.57
C GLU A 190 -14.65 4.35 -16.52
N LEU A 191 -14.30 3.39 -15.66
CA LEU A 191 -12.90 2.96 -15.46
C LEU A 191 -12.21 2.62 -16.79
N PHE A 192 -12.85 1.84 -17.64
CA PHE A 192 -12.27 1.41 -18.92
C PHE A 192 -12.10 2.58 -19.88
N THR A 193 -13.08 3.48 -19.96
CA THR A 193 -13.01 4.71 -20.77
C THR A 193 -11.86 5.59 -20.33
N LEU A 194 -11.71 5.81 -19.02
CA LEU A 194 -10.62 6.63 -18.46
C LEU A 194 -9.24 6.01 -18.75
N ILE A 195 -9.11 4.67 -18.67
CA ILE A 195 -7.87 3.99 -19.05
C ILE A 195 -7.56 4.21 -20.52
N ASP A 196 -8.54 4.08 -21.43
CA ASP A 196 -8.36 4.32 -22.86
C ASP A 196 -7.91 5.75 -23.14
N GLU A 197 -8.49 6.74 -22.48
CA GLU A 197 -8.11 8.14 -22.60
C GLU A 197 -6.67 8.38 -22.13
N MET A 198 -6.30 7.82 -20.97
CA MET A 198 -4.96 7.97 -20.42
C MET A 198 -3.89 7.28 -21.29
N ILE A 199 -4.21 6.11 -21.87
CA ILE A 199 -3.31 5.42 -22.81
C ILE A 199 -3.14 6.24 -24.08
N ARG A 200 -4.19 6.88 -24.60
CA ARG A 200 -4.09 7.77 -25.78
C ARG A 200 -3.24 9.00 -25.49
N ALA A 201 -3.38 9.59 -24.30
CA ALA A 201 -2.60 10.75 -23.88
C ALA A 201 -1.11 10.44 -23.61
N ALA A 202 -0.78 9.19 -23.28
CA ALA A 202 0.59 8.73 -22.98
C ALA A 202 1.38 8.26 -24.23
N LYS A 203 0.76 8.32 -25.42
CA LYS A 203 1.41 8.08 -26.73
C LYS A 203 2.10 9.35 -27.21
#